data_252077567ef4c1c486c2f2aab446a080
#
_entry.id   252077567ef4c1c486c2f2aab446a080
#
_cell.length_a   1.000
_cell.length_b   1.000
_cell.length_c   1.000
_cell.angle_alpha   90.00
_cell.angle_beta   90.00
_cell.angle_gamma   90.00
#
_symmetry.space_group_name_H-M   'P 1'
#
loop_
_entity.id
_entity.type
_entity.pdbx_description
1 polymer ?
#
loop_
_entity_poly.entity_id
_entity_poly.type
_entity_poly.pdbx_seq_one_letter_code
_entity_poly.pdbx_strand_id
1 'polypeptide(L)'
;KITPIEAPEPDYTVTEILWNPQSPVVGDEVTLTATIKNMVNNSSPQQLPILFSDGTNTINITTAVFNGTDQEEVTVTGVWTATEGAHSLKVIIDSENMVDESNEDNNEKSISISVSSADDDDDNSSMLRMAALVVVGLVAGLAYVSYRSRR
;
A
#
# COMPACT_ATOMS: atom_id res chain seq x y z
N LYS A 1 -33.60 32.54 6.14
CA LYS A 1 -32.48 31.93 6.88
C LYS A 1 -31.75 30.95 5.95
N ILE A 2 -30.55 31.29 5.55
CA ILE A 2 -29.75 30.44 4.66
C ILE A 2 -29.02 29.44 5.56
N THR A 3 -29.33 28.15 5.40
CA THR A 3 -28.58 27.06 6.00
C THR A 3 -27.27 26.91 5.23
N PRO A 4 -26.09 26.86 5.88
CA PRO A 4 -24.85 26.54 5.17
C PRO A 4 -24.98 25.16 4.51
N ILE A 5 -24.57 25.05 3.25
CA ILE A 5 -24.42 23.77 2.58
C ILE A 5 -23.13 23.16 3.15
N GLU A 6 -23.29 22.14 3.96
CA GLU A 6 -22.17 21.37 4.48
C GLU A 6 -21.58 20.50 3.36
N ALA A 7 -20.26 20.40 3.30
CA ALA A 7 -19.61 19.51 2.36
C ALA A 7 -20.03 18.05 2.65
N PRO A 8 -20.20 17.20 1.64
CA PRO A 8 -20.56 15.81 1.87
C PRO A 8 -19.46 15.10 2.66
N GLU A 9 -19.86 14.14 3.48
CA GLU A 9 -18.92 13.26 4.17
C GLU A 9 -18.11 12.47 3.14
N PRO A 10 -16.79 12.35 3.34
CA PRO A 10 -15.94 11.57 2.45
C PRO A 10 -16.26 10.06 2.55
N ASP A 11 -15.72 9.31 1.62
CA ASP A 11 -15.78 7.85 1.59
C ASP A 11 -14.44 7.36 1.01
N TYR A 12 -13.54 6.95 1.88
CA TYR A 12 -12.20 6.49 1.48
C TYR A 12 -12.16 4.97 1.38
N THR A 13 -11.54 4.47 0.34
CA THR A 13 -11.37 3.04 0.15
C THR A 13 -9.97 2.71 -0.36
N VAL A 14 -9.41 1.58 0.06
CA VAL A 14 -8.18 1.04 -0.52
C VAL A 14 -8.52 0.33 -1.81
N THR A 15 -8.16 0.91 -2.94
CA THR A 15 -8.46 0.33 -4.26
C THR A 15 -7.44 -0.75 -4.64
N GLU A 16 -6.18 -0.55 -4.31
CA GLU A 16 -5.10 -1.45 -4.71
C GLU A 16 -4.02 -1.55 -3.64
N ILE A 17 -3.43 -2.73 -3.48
CA ILE A 17 -2.20 -2.96 -2.74
C ILE A 17 -1.24 -3.71 -3.65
N LEU A 18 -0.09 -3.12 -3.91
CA LEU A 18 1.02 -3.73 -4.63
C LEU A 18 2.19 -3.98 -3.68
N TRP A 19 3.03 -4.93 -4.01
CA TRP A 19 4.24 -5.21 -3.25
C TRP A 19 5.41 -5.57 -4.16
N ASN A 20 6.61 -5.29 -3.67
CA ASN A 20 7.84 -5.60 -4.38
C ASN A 20 8.95 -5.94 -3.36
N PRO A 21 9.68 -7.06 -3.55
CA PRO A 21 9.61 -8.05 -4.62
C PRO A 21 8.33 -8.90 -4.57
N GLN A 22 7.93 -9.44 -5.72
CA GLN A 22 6.69 -10.24 -5.85
C GLN A 22 6.78 -11.62 -5.19
N SER A 23 7.98 -12.16 -5.07
CA SER A 23 8.27 -13.44 -4.44
C SER A 23 9.34 -13.24 -3.37
N PRO A 24 8.99 -12.65 -2.22
CA PRO A 24 9.96 -12.35 -1.19
C PRO A 24 10.47 -13.62 -0.52
N VAL A 25 11.71 -13.56 -0.06
CA VAL A 25 12.29 -14.55 0.85
C VAL A 25 12.56 -13.89 2.20
N VAL A 26 12.83 -14.72 3.19
CA VAL A 26 13.16 -14.25 4.55
C VAL A 26 14.26 -13.20 4.52
N GLY A 27 14.02 -12.08 5.19
CA GLY A 27 14.95 -10.97 5.32
C GLY A 27 14.83 -9.91 4.21
N ASP A 28 14.06 -10.15 3.16
CA ASP A 28 13.83 -9.15 2.13
C ASP A 28 13.07 -7.93 2.69
N GLU A 29 13.46 -6.75 2.28
CA GLU A 29 12.66 -5.55 2.46
C GLU A 29 11.59 -5.50 1.37
N VAL A 30 10.35 -5.64 1.76
CA VAL A 30 9.18 -5.60 0.87
C VAL A 30 8.54 -4.22 0.95
N THR A 31 8.55 -3.51 -0.17
CA THR A 31 7.81 -2.26 -0.28
C THR A 31 6.35 -2.56 -0.59
N LEU A 32 5.47 -2.10 0.26
CA LEU A 32 4.02 -2.14 0.07
C LEU A 32 3.56 -0.78 -0.46
N THR A 33 2.78 -0.78 -1.51
CA THR A 33 2.21 0.43 -2.10
C THR A 33 0.70 0.31 -2.10
N ALA A 34 0.03 1.20 -1.39
CA ALA A 34 -1.42 1.25 -1.32
C ALA A 34 -1.96 2.48 -2.06
N THR A 35 -2.96 2.28 -2.91
CA THR A 35 -3.73 3.36 -3.53
C THR A 35 -5.05 3.51 -2.80
N ILE A 36 -5.30 4.73 -2.32
CA ILE A 36 -6.49 5.10 -1.58
C ILE A 36 -7.28 6.09 -2.43
N LYS A 37 -8.56 5.88 -2.56
CA LYS A 37 -9.45 6.73 -3.32
C LYS A 37 -10.56 7.28 -2.44
N ASN A 38 -10.83 8.58 -2.59
CA ASN A 38 -12.08 9.17 -2.10
C ASN A 38 -13.17 8.96 -3.14
N MET A 39 -14.22 8.27 -2.78
CA MET A 39 -15.34 7.94 -3.67
C MET A 39 -16.36 9.08 -3.81
N VAL A 40 -16.24 10.11 -2.98
CA VAL A 40 -17.16 11.25 -2.93
C VAL A 40 -16.51 12.48 -3.53
N ASN A 41 -17.28 13.22 -4.29
CA ASN A 41 -16.87 14.50 -4.89
C ASN A 41 -17.09 15.66 -3.91
N ASN A 42 -16.27 16.69 -4.02
CA ASN A 42 -16.38 17.93 -3.26
C ASN A 42 -16.37 17.76 -1.73
N SER A 43 -15.64 16.75 -1.24
CA SER A 43 -15.39 16.60 0.19
C SER A 43 -14.38 17.64 0.69
N SER A 44 -14.33 17.83 2.01
CA SER A 44 -13.32 18.70 2.60
C SER A 44 -11.92 18.07 2.54
N PRO A 45 -10.84 18.86 2.48
CA PRO A 45 -9.48 18.36 2.61
C PRO A 45 -9.29 17.58 3.92
N GLN A 46 -8.60 16.45 3.85
CA GLN A 46 -8.35 15.57 4.99
C GLN A 46 -6.92 15.04 5.02
N GLN A 47 -6.45 14.76 6.23
CA GLN A 47 -5.23 14.01 6.47
C GLN A 47 -5.59 12.76 7.28
N LEU A 48 -5.29 11.60 6.72
CA LEU A 48 -5.70 10.32 7.27
C LEU A 48 -4.49 9.49 7.68
N PRO A 49 -4.45 8.94 8.89
CA PRO A 49 -3.48 7.92 9.24
C PRO A 49 -3.78 6.63 8.46
N ILE A 50 -2.74 6.08 7.87
CA ILE A 50 -2.79 4.82 7.14
C ILE A 50 -1.90 3.83 7.86
N LEU A 51 -2.50 2.76 8.36
CA LEU A 51 -1.81 1.69 9.05
C LEU A 51 -1.53 0.53 8.09
N PHE A 52 -0.28 0.13 8.00
CA PHE A 52 0.13 -1.15 7.41
C PHE A 52 0.38 -2.15 8.55
N SER A 53 -0.17 -3.35 8.44
CA SER A 53 0.00 -4.40 9.45
C SER A 53 0.17 -5.78 8.84
N ASP A 54 0.82 -6.68 9.59
CA ASP A 54 0.87 -8.11 9.34
C ASP A 54 0.14 -8.81 10.49
N GLY A 55 -1.08 -9.28 10.22
CA GLY A 55 -1.97 -9.73 11.28
C GLY A 55 -2.20 -8.61 12.31
N THR A 56 -1.77 -8.83 13.55
CA THR A 56 -1.85 -7.85 14.64
C THR A 56 -0.60 -6.98 14.80
N ASN A 57 0.45 -7.25 14.02
CA ASN A 57 1.72 -6.53 14.13
C ASN A 57 1.70 -5.30 13.22
N THR A 58 1.96 -4.13 13.79
CA THR A 58 2.13 -2.90 13.02
C THR A 58 3.43 -2.95 12.23
N ILE A 59 3.33 -2.75 10.92
CA ILE A 59 4.48 -2.61 10.03
C ILE A 59 4.90 -1.14 9.96
N ASN A 60 3.96 -0.27 9.63
CA ASN A 60 4.20 1.16 9.45
C ASN A 60 2.90 1.95 9.59
N ILE A 61 3.04 3.20 10.01
CA ILE A 61 1.96 4.20 9.97
C ILE A 61 2.46 5.37 9.15
N THR A 62 1.67 5.79 8.17
CA THR A 62 1.95 6.96 7.33
C THR A 62 0.70 7.82 7.23
N THR A 63 0.79 8.93 6.53
CA THR A 63 -0.34 9.86 6.36
C THR A 63 -0.66 10.02 4.89
N ALA A 64 -1.92 9.82 4.53
CA ALA A 64 -2.47 10.22 3.24
C ALA A 64 -3.06 11.62 3.35
N VAL A 65 -2.74 12.48 2.37
CA VAL A 65 -3.22 13.86 2.31
C VAL A 65 -4.16 14.00 1.12
N PHE A 66 -5.42 14.27 1.39
CA PHE A 66 -6.44 14.56 0.40
C PHE A 66 -6.76 16.06 0.38
N ASN A 67 -6.84 16.64 -0.80
CA ASN A 67 -7.11 18.06 -0.99
C ASN A 67 -8.59 18.37 -1.22
N GLY A 68 -9.43 17.34 -1.25
CA GLY A 68 -10.86 17.46 -1.45
C GLY A 68 -11.27 17.60 -2.92
N THR A 69 -10.40 17.20 -3.84
CA THR A 69 -10.75 17.15 -5.27
C THR A 69 -11.61 15.94 -5.59
N ASP A 70 -12.35 16.03 -6.70
CA ASP A 70 -13.25 14.97 -7.10
C ASP A 70 -12.53 13.66 -7.37
N GLN A 71 -12.98 12.58 -6.73
CA GLN A 71 -12.43 11.23 -6.88
C GLN A 71 -10.90 11.15 -6.75
N GLU A 72 -10.35 11.94 -5.86
CA GLU A 72 -8.90 12.02 -5.63
C GLU A 72 -8.34 10.66 -5.21
N GLU A 73 -7.22 10.30 -5.82
CA GLU A 73 -6.43 9.13 -5.45
C GLU A 73 -5.09 9.55 -4.85
N VAL A 74 -4.73 8.91 -3.76
CA VAL A 74 -3.46 9.10 -3.07
C VAL A 74 -2.76 7.77 -2.91
N THR A 75 -1.47 7.73 -3.22
CA THR A 75 -0.64 6.54 -3.05
C THR A 75 0.27 6.73 -1.85
N VAL A 76 0.30 5.73 -0.98
CA VAL A 76 1.18 5.68 0.20
C VAL A 76 1.98 4.39 0.21
N THR A 77 3.13 4.42 0.88
CA THR A 77 4.04 3.26 0.95
C THR A 77 4.38 2.90 2.39
N GLY A 78 4.61 1.62 2.61
CA GLY A 78 5.19 1.07 3.82
C GLY A 78 6.27 0.05 3.47
N VAL A 79 7.22 -0.16 4.37
CA VAL A 79 8.28 -1.17 4.19
C VAL A 79 8.13 -2.23 5.27
N TRP A 80 8.12 -3.48 4.85
CA TRP A 80 8.02 -4.65 5.69
C TRP A 80 9.22 -5.57 5.48
N THR A 81 9.83 -6.02 6.58
CA THR A 81 10.87 -7.05 6.50
C THR A 81 10.20 -8.42 6.51
N ALA A 82 10.39 -9.16 5.45
CA ALA A 82 9.74 -10.46 5.25
C ALA A 82 10.24 -11.51 6.26
N THR A 83 9.32 -12.18 6.92
CA THR A 83 9.58 -13.35 7.75
C THR A 83 8.98 -14.59 7.09
N GLU A 84 9.51 -15.77 7.41
CA GLU A 84 9.08 -17.02 6.78
C GLU A 84 7.61 -17.35 7.06
N GLY A 85 6.91 -17.86 6.05
CA GLY A 85 5.57 -18.38 6.19
C GLY A 85 4.52 -17.61 5.39
N ALA A 86 3.27 -17.85 5.74
CA ALA A 86 2.13 -17.18 5.16
C ALA A 86 1.76 -15.94 5.98
N HIS A 87 1.62 -14.81 5.30
CA HIS A 87 1.30 -13.51 5.89
C HIS A 87 0.01 -12.94 5.31
N SER A 88 -0.74 -12.25 6.14
CA SER A 88 -1.88 -11.45 5.75
C SER A 88 -1.56 -9.98 6.00
N LEU A 89 -1.08 -9.31 4.97
CA LEU A 89 -0.75 -7.90 5.05
C LEU A 89 -1.99 -7.07 4.81
N LYS A 90 -2.25 -6.14 5.70
CA LYS A 90 -3.45 -5.31 5.72
C LYS A 90 -3.10 -3.83 5.66
N VAL A 91 -3.89 -3.08 4.92
CA VAL A 91 -3.90 -1.61 4.92
C VAL A 91 -5.22 -1.15 5.50
N ILE A 92 -5.16 -0.30 6.51
CA ILE A 92 -6.33 0.26 7.19
C ILE A 92 -6.25 1.79 7.10
N ILE A 93 -7.31 2.38 6.58
CA ILE A 93 -7.50 3.82 6.52
C ILE A 93 -8.14 4.27 7.83
N ASP A 94 -7.65 5.38 8.38
CA ASP A 94 -8.24 6.01 9.59
C ASP A 94 -8.51 5.01 10.73
N SER A 95 -7.49 4.24 11.09
CA SER A 95 -7.60 3.16 12.09
C SER A 95 -8.08 3.61 13.46
N GLU A 96 -8.07 4.91 13.72
CA GLU A 96 -8.56 5.51 14.97
C GLU A 96 -9.96 6.13 14.84
N ASN A 97 -10.57 6.03 13.64
CA ASN A 97 -11.88 6.57 13.33
C ASN A 97 -12.03 8.06 13.71
N MET A 98 -11.07 8.86 13.25
CA MET A 98 -10.99 10.30 13.54
C MET A 98 -11.81 11.14 12.56
N VAL A 99 -12.11 10.59 11.39
CA VAL A 99 -12.89 11.24 10.33
C VAL A 99 -14.17 10.48 10.11
N ASP A 100 -15.30 11.16 10.24
CA ASP A 100 -16.60 10.58 9.93
C ASP A 100 -16.71 10.36 8.41
N GLU A 101 -17.01 9.14 8.01
CA GLU A 101 -17.17 8.76 6.61
C GLU A 101 -18.59 8.28 6.32
N SER A 102 -19.05 8.47 5.11
CA SER A 102 -20.37 7.98 4.69
C SER A 102 -20.44 6.45 4.63
N ASN A 103 -19.28 5.77 4.57
CA ASN A 103 -19.16 4.33 4.66
C ASN A 103 -17.87 3.95 5.38
N GLU A 104 -17.98 3.43 6.59
CA GLU A 104 -16.86 3.00 7.44
C GLU A 104 -16.46 1.52 7.21
N ASP A 105 -17.22 0.79 6.40
CA ASP A 105 -17.00 -0.66 6.24
C ASP A 105 -16.00 -1.01 5.13
N ASN A 106 -15.51 -0.04 4.38
CA ASN A 106 -14.59 -0.23 3.25
C ASN A 106 -13.17 0.30 3.47
N ASN A 107 -12.84 0.64 4.72
CA ASN A 107 -11.60 1.30 5.11
C ASN A 107 -10.40 0.35 5.22
N GLU A 108 -10.58 -0.93 4.92
CA GLU A 108 -9.48 -1.88 4.97
C GLU A 108 -9.43 -2.79 3.76
N LYS A 109 -8.22 -3.19 3.42
CA LYS A 109 -7.95 -4.22 2.42
C LYS A 109 -6.76 -5.05 2.84
N SER A 110 -6.82 -6.35 2.56
CA SER A 110 -5.73 -7.28 2.85
C SER A 110 -5.30 -8.06 1.62
N ILE A 111 -4.05 -8.46 1.63
CA ILE A 111 -3.43 -9.37 0.66
C ILE A 111 -2.75 -10.51 1.39
N SER A 112 -2.66 -11.66 0.74
CA SER A 112 -1.92 -12.81 1.26
C SER A 112 -0.60 -12.94 0.51
N ILE A 113 0.49 -13.07 1.26
CA ILE A 113 1.85 -13.24 0.72
C ILE A 113 2.44 -14.48 1.38
N SER A 114 3.11 -15.32 0.58
CA SER A 114 3.93 -16.41 1.09
C SER A 114 5.40 -16.05 0.96
N VAL A 115 6.14 -16.21 2.05
CA VAL A 115 7.57 -15.97 2.13
C VAL A 115 8.26 -17.30 2.28
N SER A 116 9.15 -17.64 1.35
CA SER A 116 9.98 -18.84 1.45
C SER A 116 11.24 -18.57 2.28
N SER A 117 11.80 -19.63 2.84
CA SER A 117 13.14 -19.59 3.44
C SER A 117 14.15 -19.06 2.41
N ALA A 118 15.17 -18.39 2.89
CA ALA A 118 16.33 -18.11 2.05
C ALA A 118 17.03 -19.45 1.84
N ASP A 119 16.84 -20.07 0.68
CA ASP A 119 17.58 -21.28 0.33
C ASP A 119 19.04 -20.92 0.21
N ASP A 120 19.86 -21.55 1.03
CA ASP A 120 21.33 -21.42 0.99
C ASP A 120 21.95 -22.09 -0.25
N ASP A 121 21.11 -22.66 -1.13
CA ASP A 121 21.56 -23.44 -2.27
C ASP A 121 21.00 -22.91 -3.60
N ASP A 122 21.92 -22.58 -4.43
CA ASP A 122 21.93 -22.40 -5.86
C ASP A 122 22.05 -20.97 -6.36
N ASP A 123 23.24 -20.71 -6.88
CA ASP A 123 23.60 -19.59 -7.74
C ASP A 123 22.55 -19.21 -8.80
N ASN A 124 21.64 -20.12 -9.11
CA ASN A 124 20.64 -19.93 -10.15
C ASN A 124 19.36 -19.24 -9.65
N SER A 125 18.99 -19.45 -8.39
CA SER A 125 17.81 -18.81 -7.82
C SER A 125 18.06 -17.34 -7.45
N SER A 126 19.29 -17.00 -7.07
CA SER A 126 19.64 -15.61 -6.80
C SER A 126 19.64 -14.74 -8.06
N MET A 127 20.00 -15.30 -9.22
CA MET A 127 19.91 -14.60 -10.51
C MET A 127 18.47 -14.35 -10.95
N LEU A 128 17.58 -15.31 -10.72
CA LEU A 128 16.15 -15.14 -11.01
C LEU A 128 15.50 -14.11 -10.09
N ARG A 129 15.96 -14.00 -8.86
CA ARG A 129 15.48 -13.00 -7.89
C ARG A 129 15.89 -11.58 -8.29
N MET A 130 17.11 -11.39 -8.78
CA MET A 130 17.56 -10.08 -9.27
C MET A 130 16.85 -9.65 -10.55
N ALA A 131 16.44 -10.60 -11.40
CA ALA A 131 15.67 -10.31 -12.60
C ALA A 131 14.22 -9.92 -12.30
N ALA A 132 13.70 -10.26 -11.13
CA ALA A 132 12.34 -9.93 -10.69
C ALA A 132 12.23 -8.55 -10.03
N LEU A 133 13.31 -7.80 -9.89
CA LEU A 133 13.31 -6.41 -9.45
C LEU A 133 12.71 -5.51 -10.54
N VAL A 134 11.44 -5.68 -10.76
CA VAL A 134 10.65 -4.71 -11.49
C VAL A 134 10.16 -3.71 -10.45
N VAL A 135 10.59 -2.48 -10.55
CA VAL A 135 10.01 -1.40 -9.76
C VAL A 135 8.58 -1.22 -10.22
N VAL A 136 7.66 -1.86 -9.48
CA VAL A 136 6.25 -1.74 -9.75
C VAL A 136 5.74 -0.45 -9.11
N GLY A 137 4.99 0.31 -9.88
CA GLY A 137 4.16 1.35 -9.33
C GLY A 137 4.80 2.70 -9.23
N LEU A 138 5.70 3.01 -10.11
CA LEU A 138 5.98 4.40 -10.32
C LEU A 138 4.96 5.01 -11.24
N VAL A 139 4.00 5.61 -10.58
CA VAL A 139 3.24 6.69 -11.16
C VAL A 139 4.24 7.70 -11.72
N ALA A 140 4.07 8.06 -12.97
CA ALA A 140 4.89 9.00 -13.69
C ALA A 140 6.22 8.46 -14.23
N GLY A 141 6.11 7.40 -14.98
CA GLY A 141 7.05 7.12 -16.07
C GLY A 141 8.50 6.98 -15.69
N LEU A 142 8.80 6.35 -14.58
CA LEU A 142 10.18 6.27 -14.17
C LEU A 142 10.78 4.90 -14.21
N ALA A 143 11.84 4.99 -14.92
CA ALA A 143 13.06 4.21 -14.87
C ALA A 143 12.86 2.70 -14.84
N TYR A 144 12.68 2.20 -15.99
CA TYR A 144 13.07 0.87 -16.36
C TYR A 144 14.58 0.71 -16.15
N VAL A 145 14.99 0.13 -15.06
CA VAL A 145 16.38 -0.34 -14.93
C VAL A 145 16.46 -1.73 -15.50
N SER A 146 16.83 -1.83 -16.77
CA SER A 146 17.21 -3.10 -17.35
C SER A 146 18.57 -3.51 -16.78
N TYR A 147 18.58 -4.49 -15.92
CA TYR A 147 19.81 -5.17 -15.54
C TYR A 147 20.29 -6.00 -16.72
N ARG A 148 21.36 -5.55 -17.32
CA ARG A 148 22.10 -6.34 -18.31
C ARG A 148 23.04 -7.28 -17.56
N SER A 149 22.70 -8.55 -17.54
CA SER A 149 23.64 -9.60 -17.14
C SER A 149 24.91 -9.47 -18.01
N ARG A 150 26.02 -9.17 -17.37
CA ARG A 150 27.33 -9.36 -18.00
C ARG A 150 27.71 -10.81 -17.80
N ARG A 151 27.88 -11.47 -18.88
CA ARG A 151 28.57 -12.76 -18.92
C ARG A 151 30.04 -12.59 -18.53
#